data_87b74e867f02eb52a5a103a4cd8cc6b8
#
_entry.id   87b74e867f02eb52a5a103a4cd8cc6b8
#
_cell.length_a   1.000
_cell.length_b   1.000
_cell.length_c   1.000
_cell.angle_alpha   90.00
_cell.angle_beta   90.00
_cell.angle_gamma   90.00
#
_symmetry.space_group_name_H-M   'P 1'
#
loop_
_entity.id
_entity.type
_entity.pdbx_description
1 polymer ?
#
loop_
_entity_poly.entity_id
_entity_poly.type
_entity_poly.pdbx_seq_one_letter_code
_entity_poly.pdbx_strand_id
1 'polypeptide(L)'
;SIRSSHVAIDSGRVYIDNFLFERPGQHFRIDGKITKESTDSCVIDLKNVDVRYVLDIVKFDDVEFGGLATGKVLLKNILDKPDLKTRLNVHNFAVNKGLMGEADIKGVWDNELPGIRLEADIEEKDLSKTRVSGFVSPKLKALDLRIEADSTNLDLLNPYFEGIFSDLDARANGLVRLHGGFKTLDFEGGVRVKLDAKVDMINSYIQLHDDSVYINHGEFVLKNARIFDREGNSGRISGALRHTHLKNLMYHFDIQGDNLLVYNTNDPGDMLFYGKVYATGRITLDGGNNAMNIDAN
;
A
#
# COMPACT_ATOMS: atom_id res chain seq x y z
N SER A 1 -15.79 9.21 -28.75
CA SER A 1 -17.05 9.08 -29.53
C SER A 1 -17.85 7.91 -28.93
N ILE A 2 -19.12 8.14 -28.64
CA ILE A 2 -20.06 7.08 -28.28
C ILE A 2 -20.59 6.54 -29.62
N ARG A 3 -20.17 5.35 -30.01
CA ARG A 3 -20.84 4.60 -31.08
C ARG A 3 -22.11 4.03 -30.49
N SER A 4 -23.16 3.86 -31.30
CA SER A 4 -24.49 3.39 -30.87
C SER A 4 -24.39 2.21 -29.89
N SER A 5 -24.44 2.49 -28.62
CA SER A 5 -24.51 1.50 -27.55
C SER A 5 -25.97 1.35 -27.13
N HIS A 6 -26.44 0.13 -27.00
CA HIS A 6 -27.77 -0.16 -26.53
C HIS A 6 -27.73 -0.87 -25.19
N VAL A 7 -28.38 -0.29 -24.22
CA VAL A 7 -28.58 -0.94 -22.90
C VAL A 7 -30.09 -1.11 -22.74
N ALA A 8 -30.53 -2.36 -22.71
CA ALA A 8 -31.92 -2.70 -22.44
C ALA A 8 -32.07 -3.38 -21.08
N ILE A 9 -33.02 -2.92 -20.30
CA ILE A 9 -33.37 -3.52 -19.01
C ILE A 9 -34.82 -3.99 -19.09
N ASP A 10 -35.02 -5.30 -18.99
CA ASP A 10 -36.33 -5.93 -18.99
C ASP A 10 -36.44 -6.97 -17.89
N SER A 11 -37.42 -6.80 -16.97
CA SER A 11 -37.78 -7.77 -15.95
C SER A 11 -36.60 -8.36 -15.17
N GLY A 12 -35.60 -7.52 -14.81
CA GLY A 12 -34.39 -7.94 -14.10
C GLY A 12 -33.32 -8.58 -14.99
N ARG A 13 -33.46 -8.46 -16.31
CA ARG A 13 -32.45 -8.83 -17.30
C ARG A 13 -31.80 -7.57 -17.86
N VAL A 14 -30.49 -7.58 -17.97
CA VAL A 14 -29.72 -6.46 -18.55
C VAL A 14 -29.01 -6.96 -19.80
N TYR A 15 -29.28 -6.31 -20.91
CA TYR A 15 -28.63 -6.57 -22.19
C TYR A 15 -27.77 -5.36 -22.52
N ILE A 16 -26.49 -5.59 -22.77
CA ILE A 16 -25.52 -4.54 -23.12
C ILE A 16 -24.93 -4.90 -24.46
N ASP A 17 -25.29 -4.14 -25.48
CA ASP A 17 -24.76 -4.30 -26.82
C ASP A 17 -23.72 -3.23 -27.06
N ASN A 18 -22.45 -3.65 -27.06
CA ASN A 18 -21.26 -2.86 -27.38
C ASN A 18 -21.25 -1.47 -26.75
N PHE A 19 -21.45 -1.38 -25.44
CA PHE A 19 -21.23 -0.13 -24.73
C PHE A 19 -19.75 0.21 -24.79
N LEU A 20 -19.41 1.24 -25.58
CA LEU A 20 -18.02 1.63 -25.83
C LEU A 20 -17.81 3.09 -25.46
N PHE A 21 -16.89 3.32 -24.55
CA PHE A 21 -16.31 4.63 -24.27
C PHE A 21 -14.86 4.63 -24.77
N GLU A 22 -14.55 5.50 -25.72
CA GLU A 22 -13.26 5.53 -26.42
C GLU A 22 -12.64 6.92 -26.44
N ARG A 23 -11.34 6.96 -26.19
CA ARG A 23 -10.45 8.11 -26.41
C ARG A 23 -9.19 7.64 -27.14
N PRO A 24 -8.37 8.52 -27.72
CA PRO A 24 -7.11 8.11 -28.32
C PRO A 24 -6.25 7.30 -27.34
N GLY A 25 -5.95 6.04 -27.71
CA GLY A 25 -5.14 5.13 -26.91
C GLY A 25 -5.82 4.48 -25.68
N GLN A 26 -7.10 4.79 -25.43
CA GLN A 26 -7.88 4.27 -24.30
C GLN A 26 -9.24 3.78 -24.75
N HIS A 27 -9.69 2.66 -24.21
CA HIS A 27 -11.08 2.26 -24.32
C HIS A 27 -11.57 1.50 -23.09
N PHE A 28 -12.86 1.65 -22.84
CA PHE A 28 -13.66 0.86 -21.91
C PHE A 28 -14.87 0.32 -22.67
N ARG A 29 -14.95 -0.99 -22.80
CA ARG A 29 -16.02 -1.67 -23.53
C ARG A 29 -16.70 -2.67 -22.62
N ILE A 30 -18.03 -2.67 -22.63
CA ILE A 30 -18.85 -3.69 -22.01
C ILE A 30 -19.74 -4.30 -23.08
N ASP A 31 -19.78 -5.63 -23.13
CA ASP A 31 -20.60 -6.38 -24.07
C ASP A 31 -21.14 -7.65 -23.41
N GLY A 32 -22.42 -7.96 -23.59
CA GLY A 32 -23.00 -9.20 -23.10
C GLY A 32 -24.36 -9.07 -22.44
N LYS A 33 -24.68 -10.08 -21.65
CA LYS A 33 -25.98 -10.24 -20.99
C LYS A 33 -25.79 -10.57 -19.52
N ILE A 34 -26.63 -9.96 -18.68
CA ILE A 34 -26.72 -10.24 -17.26
C ILE A 34 -28.16 -10.67 -16.98
N THR A 35 -28.39 -11.98 -16.91
CA THR A 35 -29.69 -12.57 -16.60
C THR A 35 -29.52 -13.69 -15.56
N LYS A 36 -30.60 -14.40 -15.26
CA LYS A 36 -30.54 -15.58 -14.39
C LYS A 36 -30.12 -16.87 -15.13
N GLU A 37 -29.86 -16.79 -16.44
CA GLU A 37 -29.44 -17.94 -17.22
C GLU A 37 -27.92 -18.19 -17.05
N SER A 38 -27.55 -19.44 -16.75
CA SER A 38 -26.14 -19.83 -16.49
C SER A 38 -25.24 -19.71 -17.72
N THR A 39 -25.81 -19.60 -18.92
CA THR A 39 -25.10 -19.45 -20.19
C THR A 39 -24.71 -18.01 -20.49
N ASP A 40 -25.34 -17.07 -19.81
CA ASP A 40 -25.13 -15.66 -20.09
C ASP A 40 -23.83 -15.14 -19.51
N SER A 41 -23.17 -14.30 -20.28
CA SER A 41 -21.89 -13.72 -19.91
C SER A 41 -21.82 -12.25 -20.28
N CYS A 42 -21.06 -11.51 -19.51
CA CYS A 42 -20.71 -10.12 -19.78
C CYS A 42 -19.19 -10.00 -19.78
N VAL A 43 -18.65 -9.37 -20.80
CA VAL A 43 -17.21 -9.11 -20.96
C VAL A 43 -16.97 -7.62 -20.81
N ILE A 44 -16.05 -7.26 -19.92
CA ILE A 44 -15.51 -5.92 -19.81
C ILE A 44 -14.10 -5.96 -20.39
N ASP A 45 -13.85 -5.13 -21.40
CA ASP A 45 -12.55 -4.99 -22.07
C ASP A 45 -11.99 -3.60 -21.79
N LEU A 46 -10.81 -3.57 -21.21
CA LEU A 46 -10.13 -2.36 -20.75
C LEU A 46 -8.84 -2.15 -21.54
N LYS A 47 -8.57 -0.93 -21.95
CA LYS A 47 -7.28 -0.51 -22.48
C LYS A 47 -6.89 0.83 -21.90
N ASN A 48 -5.80 0.86 -21.14
CA ASN A 48 -5.29 2.06 -20.48
C ASN A 48 -6.35 2.83 -19.67
N VAL A 49 -7.21 2.09 -18.95
CA VAL A 49 -8.24 2.68 -18.09
C VAL A 49 -7.66 2.92 -16.70
N ASP A 50 -7.89 4.11 -16.15
CA ASP A 50 -7.45 4.43 -14.79
C ASP A 50 -8.01 3.41 -13.80
N VAL A 51 -7.11 2.77 -13.06
CA VAL A 51 -7.45 1.68 -12.13
C VAL A 51 -8.43 2.11 -11.04
N ARG A 52 -8.50 3.39 -10.71
CA ARG A 52 -9.47 3.94 -9.75
C ARG A 52 -10.91 3.63 -10.17
N TYR A 53 -11.24 3.75 -11.44
CA TYR A 53 -12.58 3.40 -11.94
C TYR A 53 -12.92 1.92 -11.81
N VAL A 54 -11.91 1.04 -11.78
CA VAL A 54 -12.09 -0.40 -11.62
C VAL A 54 -12.24 -0.75 -10.13
N LEU A 55 -11.47 -0.10 -9.26
CA LEU A 55 -11.40 -0.39 -7.82
C LEU A 55 -12.41 0.39 -6.99
N ASP A 56 -13.04 1.45 -7.52
CA ASP A 56 -14.13 2.17 -6.85
C ASP A 56 -15.33 1.26 -6.49
N ILE A 57 -15.43 0.09 -7.12
CA ILE A 57 -16.40 -0.96 -6.78
C ILE A 57 -16.10 -1.55 -5.39
N VAL A 58 -14.82 -1.57 -5.01
CA VAL A 58 -14.33 -2.03 -3.71
C VAL A 58 -13.80 -0.80 -2.97
N LYS A 59 -14.69 -0.06 -2.32
CA LYS A 59 -14.33 1.17 -1.62
C LYS A 59 -13.38 0.89 -0.45
N PHE A 60 -12.10 1.10 -0.68
CA PHE A 60 -11.10 1.24 0.37
C PHE A 60 -11.02 2.72 0.74
N ASP A 61 -11.60 3.12 1.86
CA ASP A 61 -11.72 4.55 2.23
C ASP A 61 -10.36 5.22 2.51
N ASP A 62 -9.31 4.44 2.81
CA ASP A 62 -8.01 4.95 3.27
C ASP A 62 -6.82 4.55 2.37
N VAL A 63 -7.06 3.95 1.20
CA VAL A 63 -6.00 3.52 0.26
C VAL A 63 -6.31 4.02 -1.14
N GLU A 64 -5.41 4.81 -1.70
CA GLU A 64 -5.51 5.33 -3.06
C GLU A 64 -4.69 4.44 -4.01
N PHE A 65 -5.33 3.95 -5.08
CA PHE A 65 -4.67 3.19 -6.13
C PHE A 65 -4.48 4.05 -7.37
N GLY A 66 -3.39 3.84 -8.10
CA GLY A 66 -3.08 4.53 -9.35
C GLY A 66 -2.56 3.56 -10.40
N GLY A 67 -2.57 4.01 -11.66
CA GLY A 67 -2.09 3.26 -12.81
C GLY A 67 -3.14 3.09 -13.91
N LEU A 68 -2.72 2.53 -15.03
CA LEU A 68 -3.55 2.32 -16.21
C LEU A 68 -3.77 0.83 -16.47
N ALA A 69 -4.98 0.35 -16.25
CA ALA A 69 -5.37 -1.05 -16.41
C ALA A 69 -5.67 -1.39 -17.88
N THR A 70 -5.11 -2.50 -18.34
CA THR A 70 -5.39 -3.12 -19.64
C THR A 70 -5.69 -4.59 -19.41
N GLY A 71 -6.75 -5.13 -20.02
CA GLY A 71 -7.13 -6.53 -19.90
C GLY A 71 -8.63 -6.76 -19.96
N LYS A 72 -9.05 -7.92 -19.48
CA LYS A 72 -10.46 -8.35 -19.58
C LYS A 72 -10.98 -8.87 -18.24
N VAL A 73 -12.25 -8.57 -18.00
CA VAL A 73 -13.05 -9.18 -16.94
C VAL A 73 -14.19 -9.95 -17.59
N LEU A 74 -14.25 -11.25 -17.34
CA LEU A 74 -15.34 -12.11 -17.77
C LEU A 74 -16.25 -12.38 -16.57
N LEU A 75 -17.50 -12.04 -16.71
CA LEU A 75 -18.54 -12.24 -15.70
C LEU A 75 -19.59 -13.20 -16.25
N LYS A 76 -19.93 -14.23 -15.49
CA LYS A 76 -21.01 -15.18 -15.82
C LYS A 76 -21.91 -15.35 -14.63
N ASN A 77 -23.18 -15.69 -14.89
CA ASN A 77 -24.17 -16.08 -13.88
C ASN A 77 -24.21 -15.17 -12.63
N ILE A 78 -24.07 -13.86 -12.82
CA ILE A 78 -23.85 -12.86 -11.74
C ILE A 78 -24.99 -12.86 -10.71
N LEU A 79 -26.23 -13.16 -11.15
CA LEU A 79 -27.44 -13.04 -10.32
C LEU A 79 -27.74 -14.28 -9.47
N ASP A 80 -27.07 -15.41 -9.71
CA ASP A 80 -27.30 -16.66 -8.97
C ASP A 80 -26.00 -17.18 -8.35
N LYS A 81 -25.11 -17.72 -9.17
CA LYS A 81 -23.78 -18.20 -8.75
C LYS A 81 -22.70 -17.47 -9.55
N PRO A 82 -22.21 -16.34 -9.06
CA PRO A 82 -21.24 -15.56 -9.78
C PRO A 82 -20.00 -16.37 -10.18
N ASP A 83 -19.60 -16.27 -11.44
CA ASP A 83 -18.29 -16.70 -11.93
C ASP A 83 -17.61 -15.47 -12.54
N LEU A 84 -16.51 -15.05 -11.93
CA LEU A 84 -15.69 -13.95 -12.42
C LEU A 84 -14.30 -14.48 -12.68
N LYS A 85 -13.77 -14.14 -13.85
CA LYS A 85 -12.36 -14.35 -14.20
C LYS A 85 -11.80 -13.06 -14.75
N THR A 86 -10.66 -12.66 -14.25
CA THR A 86 -9.98 -11.45 -14.75
C THR A 86 -8.50 -11.67 -14.89
N ARG A 87 -7.93 -11.02 -15.89
CA ARG A 87 -6.50 -10.79 -16.02
C ARG A 87 -6.28 -9.38 -16.49
N LEU A 88 -5.58 -8.60 -15.66
CA LEU A 88 -5.28 -7.20 -15.89
C LEU A 88 -3.78 -6.98 -15.79
N ASN A 89 -3.23 -6.23 -16.71
CA ASN A 89 -1.93 -5.59 -16.57
C ASN A 89 -2.16 -4.13 -16.20
N VAL A 90 -1.49 -3.64 -15.16
CA VAL A 90 -1.59 -2.24 -14.73
C VAL A 90 -0.23 -1.58 -14.88
N HIS A 91 -0.15 -0.67 -15.83
CA HIS A 91 1.04 0.13 -16.06
C HIS A 91 1.14 1.27 -15.05
N ASN A 92 2.36 1.50 -14.51
CA ASN A 92 2.62 2.46 -13.43
C ASN A 92 1.69 2.27 -12.23
N PHE A 93 1.55 1.03 -11.78
CA PHE A 93 0.76 0.74 -10.59
C PHE A 93 1.34 1.47 -9.39
N ALA A 94 0.48 2.14 -8.65
CA ALA A 94 0.86 2.91 -7.47
C ALA A 94 -0.15 2.68 -6.34
N VAL A 95 0.34 2.78 -5.11
CA VAL A 95 -0.47 2.75 -3.89
C VAL A 95 -0.11 3.99 -3.07
N ASN A 96 -1.11 4.79 -2.67
CA ASN A 96 -0.92 6.04 -1.94
C ASN A 96 0.13 6.96 -2.59
N LYS A 97 0.13 7.04 -3.92
CA LYS A 97 1.10 7.77 -4.75
C LYS A 97 2.51 7.19 -4.79
N GLY A 98 2.82 6.18 -3.96
CA GLY A 98 4.07 5.41 -4.06
C GLY A 98 4.05 4.51 -5.29
N LEU A 99 4.97 4.73 -6.22
CA LEU A 99 5.08 3.92 -7.45
C LEU A 99 5.60 2.52 -7.10
N MET A 100 4.86 1.50 -7.53
CA MET A 100 5.19 0.09 -7.31
C MET A 100 5.69 -0.61 -8.58
N GLY A 101 5.43 -0.04 -9.77
CA GLY A 101 5.86 -0.57 -11.06
C GLY A 101 4.75 -1.15 -11.92
N GLU A 102 5.05 -2.23 -12.64
CA GLU A 102 4.10 -2.96 -13.48
C GLU A 102 3.41 -4.06 -12.67
N ALA A 103 2.08 -4.16 -12.74
CA ALA A 103 1.34 -5.20 -12.04
C ALA A 103 0.60 -6.13 -13.01
N ASP A 104 0.84 -7.45 -12.92
CA ASP A 104 0.02 -8.50 -13.58
C ASP A 104 -0.92 -9.09 -12.53
N ILE A 105 -2.21 -8.85 -12.67
CA ILE A 105 -3.24 -9.19 -11.70
C ILE A 105 -4.17 -10.24 -12.29
N LYS A 106 -4.36 -11.33 -11.56
CA LYS A 106 -5.31 -12.40 -11.87
C LYS A 106 -6.34 -12.50 -10.76
N GLY A 107 -7.59 -12.64 -11.12
CA GLY A 107 -8.68 -12.83 -10.16
C GLY A 107 -9.67 -13.89 -10.63
N VAL A 108 -10.11 -14.73 -9.71
CA VAL A 108 -11.13 -15.73 -9.95
C VAL A 108 -12.13 -15.72 -8.79
N TRP A 109 -13.42 -15.74 -9.12
CA TRP A 109 -14.47 -15.82 -8.10
C TRP A 109 -14.43 -17.16 -7.37
N ASP A 110 -14.55 -17.13 -6.07
CA ASP A 110 -14.72 -18.31 -5.21
C ASP A 110 -16.18 -18.39 -4.74
N ASN A 111 -16.82 -19.51 -4.99
CA ASN A 111 -18.23 -19.71 -4.60
C ASN A 111 -18.39 -20.24 -3.16
N GLU A 112 -17.36 -20.81 -2.56
CA GLU A 112 -17.37 -21.28 -1.18
C GLU A 112 -17.21 -20.08 -0.23
N LEU A 113 -16.26 -19.21 -0.56
CA LEU A 113 -16.04 -17.94 0.13
C LEU A 113 -16.43 -16.80 -0.83
N PRO A 114 -17.60 -16.14 -0.67
CA PRO A 114 -18.14 -15.22 -1.66
C PRO A 114 -17.21 -14.01 -1.89
N GLY A 115 -16.28 -14.17 -2.80
CA GLY A 115 -15.26 -13.16 -3.12
C GLY A 115 -14.32 -13.59 -4.23
N ILE A 116 -13.24 -12.86 -4.39
CA ILE A 116 -12.26 -13.02 -5.46
C ILE A 116 -10.96 -13.55 -4.85
N ARG A 117 -10.50 -14.71 -5.32
CA ARG A 117 -9.11 -15.14 -5.16
C ARG A 117 -8.25 -14.29 -6.08
N LEU A 118 -7.28 -13.61 -5.48
CA LEU A 118 -6.40 -12.67 -6.14
C LEU A 118 -4.97 -13.21 -6.15
N GLU A 119 -4.31 -13.06 -7.29
CA GLU A 119 -2.87 -13.19 -7.44
C GLU A 119 -2.37 -11.96 -8.21
N ALA A 120 -1.34 -11.30 -7.70
CA ALA A 120 -0.72 -10.17 -8.37
C ALA A 120 0.81 -10.29 -8.25
N ASP A 121 1.47 -10.19 -9.38
CA ASP A 121 2.91 -9.98 -9.47
C ASP A 121 3.15 -8.52 -9.83
N ILE A 122 3.84 -7.78 -8.97
CA ILE A 122 4.15 -6.36 -9.14
C ILE A 122 5.66 -6.23 -9.23
N GLU A 123 6.15 -5.61 -10.29
CA GLU A 123 7.57 -5.52 -10.58
C GLU A 123 7.99 -4.09 -10.93
N GLU A 124 8.89 -3.54 -10.16
CA GLU A 124 9.65 -2.36 -10.52
C GLU A 124 10.95 -2.84 -11.16
N LYS A 125 11.05 -2.65 -12.48
CA LYS A 125 12.09 -3.25 -13.31
C LYS A 125 13.48 -3.15 -12.68
N ASP A 126 14.13 -4.31 -12.50
CA ASP A 126 15.49 -4.49 -11.94
C ASP A 126 15.68 -3.97 -10.51
N LEU A 127 14.61 -3.54 -9.83
CA LEU A 127 14.67 -2.93 -8.50
C LEU A 127 13.90 -3.73 -7.44
N SER A 128 12.65 -4.11 -7.71
CA SER A 128 11.83 -4.80 -6.73
C SER A 128 10.85 -5.79 -7.36
N LYS A 129 10.46 -6.77 -6.56
CA LYS A 129 9.37 -7.68 -6.88
C LYS A 129 8.47 -7.90 -5.67
N THR A 130 7.20 -7.62 -5.84
CA THR A 130 6.19 -7.83 -4.80
C THR A 130 5.15 -8.81 -5.32
N ARG A 131 4.93 -9.89 -4.59
CA ARG A 131 3.85 -10.83 -4.90
C ARG A 131 2.75 -10.68 -3.87
N VAL A 132 1.52 -10.57 -4.35
CA VAL A 132 0.32 -10.52 -3.51
C VAL A 132 -0.58 -11.70 -3.88
N SER A 133 -1.03 -12.45 -2.89
CA SER A 133 -1.99 -13.54 -3.10
C SER A 133 -2.99 -13.60 -1.96
N GLY A 134 -4.20 -14.05 -2.25
CA GLY A 134 -5.19 -14.23 -1.20
C GLY A 134 -6.61 -13.98 -1.67
N PHE A 135 -7.40 -13.38 -0.80
CA PHE A 135 -8.83 -13.29 -0.96
C PHE A 135 -9.36 -11.89 -0.65
N VAL A 136 -10.27 -11.40 -1.51
CA VAL A 136 -10.98 -10.14 -1.32
C VAL A 136 -12.46 -10.35 -1.51
N SER A 137 -13.27 -10.02 -0.51
CA SER A 137 -14.72 -10.13 -0.56
C SER A 137 -15.41 -8.79 -0.47
N PRO A 138 -15.92 -8.25 -1.57
CA PRO A 138 -16.77 -7.06 -1.54
C PRO A 138 -18.06 -7.29 -0.72
N LYS A 139 -18.60 -8.50 -0.76
CA LYS A 139 -19.83 -8.88 -0.04
C LYS A 139 -19.63 -8.88 1.48
N LEU A 140 -18.53 -9.46 1.95
CA LEU A 140 -18.17 -9.50 3.38
C LEU A 140 -17.47 -8.22 3.84
N LYS A 141 -17.10 -7.34 2.90
CA LYS A 141 -16.25 -6.15 3.13
C LYS A 141 -14.98 -6.50 3.89
N ALA A 142 -14.32 -7.55 3.49
CA ALA A 142 -13.14 -8.10 4.15
C ALA A 142 -12.13 -8.61 3.12
N LEU A 143 -10.88 -8.70 3.55
CA LEU A 143 -9.80 -9.31 2.79
C LEU A 143 -8.85 -10.12 3.69
N ASP A 144 -8.08 -11.00 3.06
CA ASP A 144 -6.96 -11.73 3.66
C ASP A 144 -5.92 -11.96 2.56
N LEU A 145 -4.87 -11.15 2.59
CA LEU A 145 -3.82 -11.10 1.58
C LEU A 145 -2.46 -11.40 2.19
N ARG A 146 -1.73 -12.26 1.53
CA ARG A 146 -0.32 -12.53 1.77
C ARG A 146 0.52 -11.71 0.80
N ILE A 147 1.44 -10.92 1.32
CA ILE A 147 2.34 -10.04 0.59
C ILE A 147 3.76 -10.54 0.80
N GLU A 148 4.40 -10.96 -0.27
CA GLU A 148 5.81 -11.35 -0.30
C GLU A 148 6.60 -10.19 -0.93
N ALA A 149 7.40 -9.53 -0.11
CA ALA A 149 8.19 -8.37 -0.50
C ALA A 149 9.63 -8.80 -0.82
N ASP A 150 10.14 -8.39 -1.97
CA ASP A 150 11.55 -8.46 -2.36
C ASP A 150 11.96 -7.08 -2.85
N SER A 151 12.70 -6.38 -2.00
CA SER A 151 13.11 -4.98 -2.21
C SER A 151 11.93 -4.04 -2.50
N THR A 152 10.75 -4.35 -1.95
CA THR A 152 9.52 -3.57 -2.17
C THR A 152 9.70 -2.14 -1.69
N ASN A 153 9.37 -1.18 -2.55
CA ASN A 153 9.40 0.24 -2.22
C ASN A 153 8.31 0.59 -1.19
N LEU A 154 8.71 1.28 -0.12
CA LEU A 154 7.82 1.69 0.97
C LEU A 154 7.27 3.11 0.86
N ASP A 155 7.44 3.80 -0.27
CA ASP A 155 6.88 5.15 -0.51
C ASP A 155 5.36 5.20 -0.35
N LEU A 156 4.69 4.05 -0.49
CA LEU A 156 3.27 3.88 -0.20
C LEU A 156 2.90 4.24 1.25
N LEU A 157 3.88 4.26 2.16
CA LEU A 157 3.69 4.60 3.57
C LEU A 157 3.87 6.09 3.87
N ASN A 158 4.37 6.90 2.93
CA ASN A 158 4.62 8.33 3.13
C ASN A 158 3.44 9.10 3.75
N PRO A 159 2.17 8.90 3.33
CA PRO A 159 1.05 9.62 3.94
C PRO A 159 0.84 9.35 5.43
N TYR A 160 1.31 8.21 5.92
CA TYR A 160 1.18 7.84 7.34
C TYR A 160 2.30 8.42 8.21
N PHE A 161 3.42 8.82 7.61
CA PHE A 161 4.60 9.35 8.30
C PHE A 161 4.80 10.85 8.11
N GLU A 162 3.85 11.53 7.46
CA GLU A 162 3.89 12.98 7.26
C GLU A 162 4.04 13.73 8.60
N GLY A 163 5.03 14.64 8.68
CA GLY A 163 5.38 15.38 9.89
C GLY A 163 6.26 14.61 10.89
N ILE A 164 6.58 13.34 10.63
CA ILE A 164 7.56 12.55 11.40
C ILE A 164 8.83 12.37 10.57
N PHE A 165 8.66 11.93 9.33
CA PHE A 165 9.75 11.73 8.37
C PHE A 165 9.49 12.48 7.08
N SER A 166 10.57 13.04 6.53
CA SER A 166 10.64 13.49 5.13
C SER A 166 11.79 12.79 4.43
N ASP A 167 11.86 12.93 3.09
CA ASP A 167 12.88 12.28 2.25
C ASP A 167 13.03 10.77 2.56
N LEU A 168 11.89 10.07 2.72
CA LEU A 168 11.88 8.65 3.02
C LEU A 168 12.26 7.84 1.78
N ASP A 169 13.43 7.19 1.82
CA ASP A 169 13.83 6.14 0.88
C ASP A 169 13.92 4.82 1.65
N ALA A 170 12.95 3.94 1.42
CA ALA A 170 12.86 2.71 2.16
C ALA A 170 12.45 1.52 1.30
N ARG A 171 13.09 0.37 1.55
CA ARG A 171 12.78 -0.90 0.89
C ARG A 171 12.67 -2.02 1.91
N ALA A 172 11.74 -2.93 1.65
CA ALA A 172 11.47 -4.06 2.52
C ALA A 172 11.63 -5.41 1.83
N ASN A 173 12.11 -6.38 2.58
CA ASN A 173 12.16 -7.80 2.22
C ASN A 173 11.48 -8.63 3.30
N GLY A 174 10.54 -9.48 2.94
CA GLY A 174 9.89 -10.36 3.92
C GLY A 174 8.46 -10.71 3.57
N LEU A 175 7.72 -11.11 4.60
CA LEU A 175 6.37 -11.61 4.47
C LEU A 175 5.44 -10.86 5.39
N VAL A 176 4.36 -10.35 4.83
CA VAL A 176 3.30 -9.64 5.56
C VAL A 176 1.95 -10.24 5.17
N ARG A 177 1.10 -10.48 6.16
CA ARG A 177 -0.32 -10.76 5.97
C ARG A 177 -1.11 -9.49 6.28
N LEU A 178 -1.91 -9.06 5.32
CA LEU A 178 -2.88 -7.97 5.47
C LEU A 178 -4.26 -8.59 5.53
N HIS A 179 -4.98 -8.41 6.62
CA HIS A 179 -6.27 -9.06 6.80
C HIS A 179 -7.27 -8.21 7.59
N GLY A 180 -8.55 -8.58 7.55
CA GLY A 180 -9.61 -7.93 8.32
C GLY A 180 -10.69 -7.30 7.45
N GLY A 181 -11.58 -6.55 8.09
CA GLY A 181 -12.60 -5.76 7.40
C GLY A 181 -12.00 -4.53 6.71
N PHE A 182 -12.61 -4.05 5.63
CA PHE A 182 -12.08 -2.88 4.88
C PHE A 182 -11.84 -1.63 5.74
N LYS A 183 -12.55 -1.50 6.86
CA LYS A 183 -12.38 -0.40 7.82
C LYS A 183 -11.55 -0.79 9.06
N THR A 184 -11.19 -2.05 9.19
CA THR A 184 -10.50 -2.60 10.35
C THR A 184 -9.36 -3.52 9.90
N LEU A 185 -8.59 -3.03 8.91
CA LEU A 185 -7.43 -3.76 8.40
C LEU A 185 -6.32 -3.81 9.44
N ASP A 186 -5.63 -4.93 9.46
CA ASP A 186 -4.48 -5.19 10.31
C ASP A 186 -3.40 -5.96 9.58
N PHE A 187 -2.19 -5.92 10.15
CA PHE A 187 -1.00 -6.52 9.57
C PHE A 187 -0.35 -7.47 10.56
N GLU A 188 0.17 -8.57 10.04
CA GLU A 188 0.98 -9.53 10.79
C GLU A 188 2.17 -9.98 9.95
N GLY A 189 3.32 -10.22 10.57
CA GLY A 189 4.48 -10.76 9.88
C GLY A 189 5.80 -10.16 10.30
N GLY A 190 6.71 -10.05 9.36
CA GLY A 190 8.00 -9.43 9.58
C GLY A 190 8.73 -9.14 8.29
N VAL A 191 9.45 -8.06 8.30
CA VAL A 191 10.25 -7.60 7.18
C VAL A 191 11.63 -7.16 7.63
N ARG A 192 12.60 -7.26 6.73
CA ARG A 192 13.88 -6.58 6.87
C ARG A 192 13.80 -5.29 6.06
N VAL A 193 14.20 -4.19 6.68
CA VAL A 193 14.06 -2.86 6.10
C VAL A 193 15.42 -2.22 5.92
N LYS A 194 15.67 -1.71 4.72
CA LYS A 194 16.69 -0.73 4.44
C LYS A 194 16.01 0.63 4.33
N LEU A 195 16.48 1.60 5.10
CA LEU A 195 15.85 2.91 5.25
C LEU A 195 16.91 4.00 5.25
N ASP A 196 16.64 5.09 4.55
CA ASP A 196 17.27 6.41 4.75
C ASP A 196 16.14 7.45 4.85
N ALA A 197 15.96 8.05 6.00
CA ALA A 197 14.89 8.99 6.24
C ALA A 197 15.36 10.19 7.06
N LYS A 198 14.85 11.36 6.71
CA LYS A 198 15.04 12.58 7.49
C LYS A 198 13.98 12.62 8.60
N VAL A 199 14.42 12.71 9.85
CA VAL A 199 13.54 12.95 10.99
C VAL A 199 13.32 14.45 11.11
N ASP A 200 12.11 14.93 10.84
CA ASP A 200 11.80 16.34 10.65
C ASP A 200 12.11 17.18 11.88
N MET A 201 11.74 16.68 13.08
CA MET A 201 11.92 17.41 14.33
C MET A 201 13.38 17.75 14.63
N ILE A 202 14.30 16.84 14.34
CA ILE A 202 15.73 16.99 14.63
C ILE A 202 16.53 17.41 13.40
N ASN A 203 15.86 17.55 12.26
CA ASN A 203 16.46 17.88 10.98
C ASN A 203 17.71 17.04 10.65
N SER A 204 17.71 15.78 11.05
CA SER A 204 18.81 14.84 10.85
C SER A 204 18.32 13.54 10.21
N TYR A 205 19.22 12.86 9.50
CA TYR A 205 18.92 11.62 8.82
C TYR A 205 19.25 10.41 9.69
N ILE A 206 18.38 9.41 9.66
CA ILE A 206 18.58 8.11 10.27
C ILE A 206 18.53 7.04 9.19
N GLN A 207 19.46 6.09 9.25
CA GLN A 207 19.56 4.96 8.33
C GLN A 207 19.40 3.64 9.08
N LEU A 208 18.67 2.71 8.45
CA LEU A 208 18.68 1.28 8.74
C LEU A 208 19.32 0.55 7.55
N HIS A 209 20.22 -0.37 7.81
CA HIS A 209 20.96 -1.09 6.77
C HIS A 209 20.50 -2.54 6.58
N ASP A 210 19.20 -2.83 6.66
CA ASP A 210 18.64 -4.17 6.57
C ASP A 210 18.36 -4.82 7.93
N ASP A 211 17.71 -4.07 8.81
CA ASP A 211 17.27 -4.54 10.13
C ASP A 211 15.82 -5.04 10.15
N SER A 212 15.53 -5.91 11.12
CA SER A 212 14.22 -6.55 11.23
C SER A 212 13.19 -5.65 11.89
N VAL A 213 12.03 -5.51 11.24
CA VAL A 213 10.80 -4.94 11.79
C VAL A 213 9.80 -6.07 11.97
N TYR A 214 9.38 -6.30 13.21
CA TYR A 214 8.34 -7.28 13.54
C TYR A 214 6.98 -6.60 13.47
N ILE A 215 6.05 -7.22 12.79
CA ILE A 215 4.70 -6.69 12.59
C ILE A 215 3.73 -7.57 13.36
N ASN A 216 3.20 -7.02 14.43
CA ASN A 216 2.21 -7.65 15.28
C ASN A 216 0.88 -6.90 15.18
N HIS A 217 -0.19 -7.47 15.73
CA HIS A 217 -1.47 -6.79 15.82
C HIS A 217 -1.33 -5.39 16.42
N GLY A 218 -1.63 -4.37 15.62
CA GLY A 218 -1.63 -2.97 16.03
C GLY A 218 -0.26 -2.36 16.33
N GLU A 219 0.87 -3.03 16.00
CA GLU A 219 2.20 -2.46 16.26
C GLU A 219 3.30 -2.93 15.29
N PHE A 220 4.24 -2.04 15.02
CA PHE A 220 5.51 -2.31 14.36
C PHE A 220 6.64 -2.20 15.37
N VAL A 221 7.43 -3.25 15.55
CA VAL A 221 8.42 -3.36 16.63
C VAL A 221 9.84 -3.48 16.09
N LEU A 222 10.73 -2.64 16.60
CA LEU A 222 12.17 -2.74 16.45
C LEU A 222 12.80 -3.32 17.73
N LYS A 223 13.65 -4.34 17.57
CA LYS A 223 14.35 -4.98 18.69
C LYS A 223 15.85 -4.84 18.51
N ASN A 224 16.45 -3.87 19.21
CA ASN A 224 17.89 -3.65 19.19
C ASN A 224 18.48 -3.48 17.77
N ALA A 225 17.74 -2.82 16.90
CA ALA A 225 18.14 -2.53 15.53
C ALA A 225 19.33 -1.56 15.52
N ARG A 226 20.21 -1.69 14.52
CA ARG A 226 21.33 -0.76 14.35
C ARG A 226 20.90 0.41 13.48
N ILE A 227 21.06 1.61 14.02
CA ILE A 227 20.86 2.85 13.29
C ILE A 227 22.19 3.54 13.01
N PHE A 228 22.20 4.31 11.91
CA PHE A 228 23.35 5.10 11.51
C PHE A 228 22.89 6.51 11.16
N ASP A 229 23.78 7.49 11.36
CA ASP A 229 23.64 8.79 10.71
C ASP A 229 24.35 8.80 9.34
N ARG A 230 24.18 9.86 8.56
CA ARG A 230 24.86 10.01 7.26
C ARG A 230 26.37 10.27 7.36
N GLU A 231 26.93 10.48 8.55
CA GLU A 231 28.35 10.65 8.80
C GLU A 231 29.03 9.33 9.21
N GLY A 232 28.24 8.25 9.38
CA GLY A 232 28.74 6.91 9.69
C GLY A 232 28.80 6.60 11.18
N ASN A 233 28.37 7.52 12.05
CA ASN A 233 28.20 7.19 13.48
C ASN A 233 27.00 6.27 13.65
N SER A 234 27.00 5.50 14.73
CA SER A 234 25.97 4.47 14.92
C SER A 234 25.35 4.49 16.30
N GLY A 235 24.17 3.90 16.36
CA GLY A 235 23.45 3.67 17.59
C GLY A 235 22.60 2.40 17.50
N ARG A 236 21.83 2.18 18.54
CA ARG A 236 20.84 1.12 18.61
C ARG A 236 19.49 1.68 18.98
N ILE A 237 18.45 1.15 18.36
CA ILE A 237 17.06 1.53 18.62
C ILE A 237 16.24 0.30 18.99
N SER A 238 15.41 0.44 20.03
CA SER A 238 14.37 -0.52 20.38
C SER A 238 13.09 0.22 20.67
N GLY A 239 11.95 -0.36 20.34
CA GLY A 239 10.67 0.25 20.61
C GLY A 239 9.60 -0.18 19.65
N ALA A 240 8.49 0.51 19.68
CA ALA A 240 7.34 0.21 18.87
C ALA A 240 6.62 1.47 18.38
N LEU A 241 6.10 1.38 17.16
CA LEU A 241 5.09 2.27 16.63
C LEU A 241 3.76 1.54 16.69
N ARG A 242 2.84 2.02 17.54
CA ARG A 242 1.49 1.48 17.71
C ARG A 242 0.49 2.24 16.87
N HIS A 243 -0.53 1.53 16.42
CA HIS A 243 -1.60 2.10 15.60
C HIS A 243 -2.94 1.43 15.87
N THR A 244 -4.02 2.12 15.54
CA THR A 244 -5.35 1.53 15.43
C THR A 244 -5.78 1.60 13.98
N HIS A 245 -5.69 0.48 13.24
CA HIS A 245 -5.99 0.40 11.81
C HIS A 245 -5.25 1.47 10.99
N LEU A 246 -3.93 1.62 11.20
CA LEU A 246 -3.04 2.64 10.63
C LEU A 246 -3.39 4.10 10.97
N LYS A 247 -4.25 4.30 11.95
CA LYS A 247 -4.60 5.63 12.49
C LYS A 247 -4.11 5.76 13.94
N ASN A 248 -4.13 6.98 14.48
CA ASN A 248 -3.75 7.25 15.86
C ASN A 248 -2.38 6.67 16.19
N LEU A 249 -1.37 7.06 15.41
CA LEU A 249 -0.01 6.61 15.60
C LEU A 249 0.52 7.08 16.97
N MET A 250 1.06 6.14 17.73
CA MET A 250 1.77 6.39 19.01
C MET A 250 3.09 5.63 18.96
N TYR A 251 4.16 6.27 19.35
CA TYR A 251 5.47 5.63 19.35
C TYR A 251 6.18 5.78 20.68
N HIS A 252 6.98 4.79 20.99
CA HIS A 252 7.93 4.77 22.07
C HIS A 252 9.21 4.12 21.57
N PHE A 253 10.31 4.85 21.57
CA PHE A 253 11.62 4.37 21.14
C PHE A 253 12.70 4.75 22.12
N ASP A 254 13.50 3.76 22.54
CA ASP A 254 14.77 3.92 23.24
C ASP A 254 15.91 3.87 22.21
N ILE A 255 16.70 4.91 22.16
CA ILE A 255 17.88 5.03 21.30
C ILE A 255 19.12 5.14 22.18
N GLN A 256 20.12 4.30 21.90
CA GLN A 256 21.44 4.44 22.48
C GLN A 256 22.43 4.81 21.39
N GLY A 257 22.90 6.06 21.44
CA GLY A 257 23.81 6.62 20.46
C GLY A 257 25.26 6.63 20.97
N ASP A 258 26.19 6.49 20.03
CA ASP A 258 27.60 6.78 20.22
C ASP A 258 28.01 7.81 19.18
N ASN A 259 28.14 9.07 19.62
CA ASN A 259 28.42 10.22 18.76
C ASN A 259 27.42 10.41 17.59
N LEU A 260 26.15 10.05 17.80
CA LEU A 260 25.11 10.14 16.77
C LEU A 260 24.75 11.59 16.47
N LEU A 261 24.68 11.96 15.18
CA LEU A 261 24.24 13.28 14.75
C LEU A 261 22.73 13.43 14.98
N VAL A 262 22.35 14.08 16.06
CA VAL A 262 20.94 14.20 16.49
C VAL A 262 20.30 15.53 16.12
N TYR A 263 21.08 16.47 15.58
CA TYR A 263 20.57 17.75 15.05
C TYR A 263 21.53 18.32 14.02
N ASN A 264 21.00 18.76 12.89
CA ASN A 264 21.81 19.33 11.82
C ASN A 264 21.03 20.41 11.06
N THR A 265 21.30 21.68 11.35
CA THR A 265 20.73 22.79 10.59
C THR A 265 21.78 23.88 10.30
N ASN A 266 21.77 24.36 9.07
CA ASN A 266 22.65 25.44 8.63
C ASN A 266 21.98 26.82 8.71
N ASP A 267 20.65 26.85 8.81
CA ASP A 267 19.85 28.07 8.91
C ASP A 267 18.97 28.00 10.17
N PRO A 268 19.06 28.97 11.08
CA PRO A 268 18.24 28.97 12.28
C PRO A 268 16.74 29.06 11.96
N GLY A 269 16.32 29.64 10.80
CA GLY A 269 14.91 29.93 10.52
C GLY A 269 14.25 30.60 11.72
N ASP A 270 13.16 30.03 12.21
CA ASP A 270 12.49 30.47 13.46
C ASP A 270 13.12 29.86 14.74
N MET A 271 14.16 29.03 14.62
CA MET A 271 14.83 28.37 15.74
C MET A 271 16.01 29.21 16.27
N LEU A 272 16.22 29.17 17.57
CA LEU A 272 17.31 29.94 18.24
C LEU A 272 18.71 29.34 18.02
N PHE A 273 18.79 28.13 17.45
CA PHE A 273 20.03 27.37 17.32
C PHE A 273 20.27 26.89 15.90
N TYR A 274 21.52 26.96 15.46
CA TYR A 274 22.00 26.36 14.22
C TYR A 274 23.33 25.62 14.48
N GLY A 275 23.64 24.66 13.60
CA GLY A 275 24.85 23.87 13.69
C GLY A 275 24.56 22.37 13.76
N LYS A 276 25.58 21.63 14.15
CA LYS A 276 25.52 20.16 14.34
C LYS A 276 25.61 19.83 15.82
N VAL A 277 24.73 18.93 16.27
CA VAL A 277 24.76 18.38 17.64
C VAL A 277 24.90 16.88 17.56
N TYR A 278 25.92 16.36 18.23
CA TYR A 278 26.15 14.93 18.37
C TYR A 278 25.84 14.51 19.81
N ALA A 279 25.21 13.34 19.95
CA ALA A 279 24.86 12.80 21.26
C ALA A 279 25.49 11.43 21.47
N THR A 280 26.05 11.25 22.66
CA THR A 280 26.46 9.94 23.21
C THR A 280 25.68 9.72 24.48
N GLY A 281 24.92 8.63 24.55
CA GLY A 281 24.06 8.32 25.68
C GLY A 281 22.76 7.69 25.28
N ARG A 282 21.77 7.74 26.17
CA ARG A 282 20.42 7.21 25.96
C ARG A 282 19.44 8.35 25.69
N ILE A 283 18.62 8.15 24.68
CA ILE A 283 17.52 9.05 24.30
C ILE A 283 16.25 8.23 24.26
N THR A 284 15.21 8.68 24.93
CA THR A 284 13.87 8.10 24.83
C THR A 284 12.97 9.06 24.04
N LEU A 285 12.30 8.54 23.05
CA LEU A 285 11.34 9.27 22.23
C LEU A 285 9.95 8.71 22.47
N ASP A 286 9.05 9.53 22.98
CA ASP A 286 7.64 9.20 23.18
C ASP A 286 6.77 10.19 22.42
N GLY A 287 5.73 9.69 21.74
CA GLY A 287 4.85 10.64 21.06
C GLY A 287 3.71 10.00 20.27
N GLY A 288 3.04 10.85 19.53
CA GLY A 288 1.94 10.54 18.64
C GLY A 288 1.74 11.64 17.63
N ASN A 289 0.61 11.64 16.91
CA ASN A 289 0.37 12.53 15.78
C ASN A 289 0.54 14.05 16.07
N ASN A 290 0.48 14.48 17.34
CA ASN A 290 0.48 15.91 17.67
C ASN A 290 1.44 16.30 18.81
N ALA A 291 2.20 15.37 19.36
CA ALA A 291 3.12 15.66 20.45
C ALA A 291 4.28 14.66 20.45
N MET A 292 5.49 15.16 20.71
CA MET A 292 6.67 14.37 20.97
C MET A 292 7.35 14.85 22.24
N ASN A 293 7.77 13.92 23.07
CA ASN A 293 8.64 14.15 24.21
C ASN A 293 9.99 13.50 23.94
N ILE A 294 11.06 14.23 24.27
CA ILE A 294 12.43 13.72 24.18
C ILE A 294 13.02 13.79 25.59
N ASP A 295 13.49 12.67 26.08
CA ASP A 295 14.23 12.58 27.34
C ASP A 295 15.65 12.07 27.03
N ALA A 296 16.66 12.76 27.52
CA ALA A 296 18.07 12.46 27.25
C ALA A 296 18.86 12.36 28.56
N ASN A 297 19.58 11.23 28.75
CA ASN A 297 20.44 10.95 29.88
C ASN A 297 21.84 10.50 29.46
#